data_5d9aea0e067569b1194247010098accb
#
_entry.id   5d9aea0e067569b1194247010098accb
#
_cell.length_a   1.000
_cell.length_b   1.000
_cell.length_c   1.000
_cell.angle_alpha   90.00
_cell.angle_beta   90.00
_cell.angle_gamma   90.00
#
_symmetry.space_group_name_H-M   'P 1'
#
loop_
_entity.id
_entity.type
_entity.pdbx_description
1 polymer ?
#
loop_
_entity_poly.entity_id
_entity_poly.type
_entity_poly.pdbx_seq_one_letter_code
_entity_poly.pdbx_strand_id
1 'polypeptide(L)'
;MLIVGGGLAGLVASLLLVKEGHAVTLVEKKVYPFHRVCGEYVSNEVLDFLKRNNLYPDFLELPHIDTFEFSDTQGKSVFLPLDLGGFGISRYQLDLWLYQLASEQGVKFLTGTTVTDLVFLEKEDLFQIKLSDFQVLQVPVVLGAFGKRSKLDQVLERPFFTKRSPYIGVKYHVLAEGSPNTVALHNFQGGYCGFNAIEEGKFNLCYLGNRDQLRQYGSIEEMERAVLWKNPLLKRIFEESTFLWEKPEVITEINFERKKPVENHLLMLGDAAGLITPLCGNGMAMAMHSALLVTEALREGKTRQEVEQHYSRRWNSLFYQRLGVGRAIQGLFGSGRGSVIARNLIAHVPFVARTLLKNTHGQPF
;
A
#
# COMPACT_ATOMS: atom_id res chain seq x y z
N MET A 1 -6.12 -23.85 -1.06
CA MET A 1 -6.37 -22.46 -1.53
C MET A 1 -5.15 -21.89 -2.20
N LEU A 2 -5.29 -20.99 -3.16
CA LEU A 2 -4.18 -20.30 -3.81
C LEU A 2 -4.24 -18.80 -3.55
N ILE A 3 -3.12 -18.19 -3.19
CA ILE A 3 -2.97 -16.72 -3.08
C ILE A 3 -2.05 -16.25 -4.19
N VAL A 4 -2.49 -15.28 -4.98
CA VAL A 4 -1.72 -14.69 -6.07
C VAL A 4 -1.17 -13.34 -5.64
N GLY A 5 0.12 -13.30 -5.34
CA GLY A 5 0.85 -12.12 -4.89
C GLY A 5 1.23 -12.15 -3.41
N GLY A 6 2.53 -12.04 -3.16
CA GLY A 6 3.16 -12.05 -1.83
C GLY A 6 3.47 -10.65 -1.30
N GLY A 7 2.52 -9.72 -1.41
CA GLY A 7 2.53 -8.46 -0.66
C GLY A 7 1.88 -8.63 0.72
N LEU A 8 1.76 -7.54 1.50
CA LEU A 8 1.17 -7.58 2.85
C LEU A 8 -0.17 -8.29 2.91
N ALA A 9 -1.08 -8.00 1.97
CA ALA A 9 -2.39 -8.63 1.96
C ALA A 9 -2.30 -10.15 1.78
N GLY A 10 -1.45 -10.62 0.85
CA GLY A 10 -1.27 -12.04 0.60
C GLY A 10 -0.55 -12.77 1.73
N LEU A 11 0.52 -12.18 2.28
CA LEU A 11 1.26 -12.75 3.40
C LEU A 11 0.41 -12.84 4.67
N VAL A 12 -0.30 -11.77 5.03
CA VAL A 12 -1.20 -11.78 6.20
C VAL A 12 -2.36 -12.75 6.00
N ALA A 13 -2.97 -12.78 4.81
CA ALA A 13 -4.04 -13.74 4.53
C ALA A 13 -3.53 -15.20 4.61
N SER A 14 -2.33 -15.47 4.11
CA SER A 14 -1.76 -16.82 4.18
C SER A 14 -1.56 -17.30 5.62
N LEU A 15 -1.05 -16.43 6.50
CA LEU A 15 -0.84 -16.71 7.92
C LEU A 15 -2.18 -16.96 8.64
N LEU A 16 -3.17 -16.11 8.43
CA LEU A 16 -4.48 -16.27 9.04
C LEU A 16 -5.17 -17.57 8.57
N LEU A 17 -5.11 -17.87 7.28
CA LEU A 17 -5.75 -19.06 6.72
C LEU A 17 -5.09 -20.37 7.16
N VAL A 18 -3.77 -20.40 7.28
CA VAL A 18 -3.08 -21.60 7.84
C VAL A 18 -3.45 -21.78 9.30
N LYS A 19 -3.58 -20.71 10.08
CA LYS A 19 -4.06 -20.76 11.48
C LYS A 19 -5.49 -21.32 11.59
N GLU A 20 -6.35 -21.10 10.59
CA GLU A 20 -7.70 -21.71 10.47
C GLU A 20 -7.67 -23.15 9.90
N GLY A 21 -6.49 -23.72 9.67
CA GLY A 21 -6.32 -25.10 9.20
C GLY A 21 -6.38 -25.30 7.70
N HIS A 22 -6.33 -24.25 6.90
CA HIS A 22 -6.37 -24.34 5.44
C HIS A 22 -4.98 -24.65 4.86
N ALA A 23 -4.91 -25.55 3.86
CA ALA A 23 -3.72 -25.73 3.03
C ALA A 23 -3.60 -24.54 2.06
N VAL A 24 -2.53 -23.74 2.18
CA VAL A 24 -2.31 -22.51 1.42
C VAL A 24 -1.07 -22.62 0.56
N THR A 25 -1.21 -22.31 -0.73
CA THR A 25 -0.10 -22.05 -1.65
C THR A 25 -0.11 -20.57 -2.04
N LEU A 26 1.04 -19.90 -1.92
CA LEU A 26 1.21 -18.50 -2.31
C LEU A 26 2.20 -18.38 -3.47
N VAL A 27 1.78 -17.74 -4.56
CA VAL A 27 2.59 -17.49 -5.75
C VAL A 27 3.07 -16.04 -5.74
N GLU A 28 4.38 -15.79 -5.77
CA GLU A 28 4.97 -14.46 -5.86
C GLU A 28 6.04 -14.45 -6.97
N LYS A 29 5.96 -13.45 -7.86
CA LYS A 29 6.87 -13.29 -9.00
C LYS A 29 8.31 -12.93 -8.63
N LYS A 30 8.52 -12.35 -7.44
CA LYS A 30 9.85 -12.01 -6.92
C LYS A 30 10.30 -13.03 -5.86
N VAL A 31 11.60 -13.04 -5.58
CA VAL A 31 12.19 -13.79 -4.48
C VAL A 31 12.44 -12.81 -3.33
N TYR A 32 12.05 -13.19 -2.10
CA TYR A 32 12.29 -12.36 -0.91
C TYR A 32 13.76 -12.37 -0.48
N PRO A 33 14.27 -11.29 0.09
CA PRO A 33 13.61 -9.99 0.30
C PRO A 33 13.76 -9.07 -0.92
N PHE A 34 12.84 -8.10 -1.07
CA PHE A 34 12.91 -7.09 -2.11
C PHE A 34 12.18 -5.79 -1.72
N HIS A 35 12.66 -4.67 -2.25
CA HIS A 35 12.04 -3.36 -2.02
C HIS A 35 10.76 -3.16 -2.82
N ARG A 36 9.87 -2.33 -2.28
CA ARG A 36 8.63 -1.87 -2.93
C ARG A 36 8.49 -0.37 -2.74
N VAL A 37 7.94 0.33 -3.71
CA VAL A 37 7.56 1.74 -3.55
C VAL A 37 6.36 1.84 -2.63
N CYS A 38 6.60 2.41 -1.46
CA CYS A 38 5.64 2.53 -0.37
C CYS A 38 6.06 3.67 0.56
N GLY A 39 5.10 4.33 1.21
CA GLY A 39 5.37 5.35 2.23
C GLY A 39 5.92 4.79 3.55
N GLU A 40 5.83 3.48 3.78
CA GLU A 40 6.42 2.77 4.93
C GLU A 40 6.07 3.34 6.32
N TYR A 41 4.97 4.07 6.40
CA TYR A 41 4.28 4.43 7.62
C TYR A 41 3.09 3.49 7.83
N VAL A 42 2.98 2.91 9.01
CA VAL A 42 1.90 2.01 9.41
C VAL A 42 1.12 2.65 10.53
N SER A 43 -0.17 2.90 10.30
CA SER A 43 -1.07 3.42 11.33
C SER A 43 -1.28 2.39 12.45
N ASN A 44 -1.33 2.84 13.70
CA ASN A 44 -1.60 1.99 14.87
C ASN A 44 -2.99 1.35 14.87
N GLU A 45 -3.84 1.62 13.85
CA GLU A 45 -5.10 0.88 13.72
C GLU A 45 -4.89 -0.64 13.58
N VAL A 46 -3.70 -1.07 13.12
CA VAL A 46 -3.35 -2.49 12.96
C VAL A 46 -2.56 -3.06 14.15
N LEU A 47 -2.15 -2.24 15.11
CA LEU A 47 -1.19 -2.66 16.14
C LEU A 47 -1.73 -3.80 16.99
N ASP A 48 -2.96 -3.68 17.49
CA ASP A 48 -3.60 -4.73 18.29
C ASP A 48 -3.82 -6.02 17.49
N PHE A 49 -4.21 -5.89 16.22
CA PHE A 49 -4.34 -7.02 15.31
C PHE A 49 -3.00 -7.75 15.10
N LEU A 50 -1.92 -7.01 14.83
CA LEU A 50 -0.59 -7.59 14.66
C LEU A 50 -0.11 -8.32 15.92
N LYS A 51 -0.26 -7.69 17.08
CA LYS A 51 0.14 -8.29 18.37
C LYS A 51 -0.68 -9.54 18.72
N ARG A 52 -2.00 -9.49 18.61
CA ARG A 52 -2.89 -10.63 18.89
C ARG A 52 -2.63 -11.84 18.00
N ASN A 53 -2.13 -11.62 16.80
CA ASN A 53 -1.82 -12.67 15.83
C ASN A 53 -0.33 -13.05 15.77
N ASN A 54 0.52 -12.46 16.64
CA ASN A 54 1.98 -12.65 16.64
C ASN A 54 2.64 -12.27 15.30
N LEU A 55 2.14 -11.22 14.65
CA LEU A 55 2.63 -10.71 13.37
C LEU A 55 3.49 -9.46 13.54
N TYR A 56 3.53 -8.87 14.74
CA TYR A 56 4.34 -7.69 15.02
C TYR A 56 5.81 -8.11 15.16
N PRO A 57 6.76 -7.41 14.51
CA PRO A 57 8.18 -7.75 14.56
C PRO A 57 8.85 -7.17 15.82
N ASP A 58 8.57 -7.77 16.98
CA ASP A 58 9.08 -7.31 18.31
C ASP A 58 10.61 -7.31 18.42
N PHE A 59 11.31 -7.97 17.51
CA PHE A 59 12.77 -8.01 17.44
C PHE A 59 13.40 -6.76 16.80
N LEU A 60 12.58 -5.87 16.23
CA LEU A 60 13.01 -4.59 15.64
C LEU A 60 12.62 -3.43 16.55
N GLU A 61 13.56 -2.52 16.76
CA GLU A 61 13.26 -1.23 17.35
C GLU A 61 12.68 -0.31 16.27
N LEU A 62 11.36 -0.08 16.32
CA LEU A 62 10.64 0.70 15.32
C LEU A 62 10.38 2.12 15.82
N PRO A 63 10.56 3.15 14.98
CA PRO A 63 10.25 4.51 15.35
C PRO A 63 8.74 4.66 15.59
N HIS A 64 8.38 5.24 16.73
CA HIS A 64 7.01 5.63 17.03
C HIS A 64 6.73 7.00 16.43
N ILE A 65 5.65 7.10 15.65
CA ILE A 65 5.28 8.30 14.91
C ILE A 65 3.95 8.82 15.46
N ASP A 66 3.96 10.02 16.02
CA ASP A 66 2.82 10.67 16.63
C ASP A 66 2.52 12.07 16.07
N THR A 67 3.38 12.54 15.18
CA THR A 67 3.28 13.88 14.59
C THR A 67 3.21 13.81 13.07
N PHE A 68 2.30 14.58 12.49
CA PHE A 68 2.18 14.79 11.05
C PHE A 68 2.65 16.20 10.69
N GLU A 69 3.60 16.30 9.79
CA GLU A 69 4.04 17.56 9.19
C GLU A 69 3.49 17.69 7.78
N PHE A 70 2.89 18.82 7.48
CA PHE A 70 2.44 19.18 6.13
C PHE A 70 3.11 20.45 5.68
N SER A 71 3.82 20.46 4.54
CA SER A 71 4.32 21.67 3.93
C SER A 71 3.69 21.97 2.57
N ASP A 72 3.46 23.25 2.28
CA ASP A 72 3.08 23.71 0.95
C ASP A 72 4.26 23.66 -0.03
N THR A 73 4.02 24.04 -1.30
CA THR A 73 5.06 24.04 -2.33
C THR A 73 6.17 25.09 -2.11
N GLN A 74 6.02 25.98 -1.14
CA GLN A 74 7.02 26.98 -0.74
C GLN A 74 7.79 26.55 0.51
N GLY A 75 7.52 25.36 1.06
CA GLY A 75 8.17 24.83 2.25
C GLY A 75 7.64 25.40 3.58
N LYS A 76 6.49 26.09 3.58
CA LYS A 76 5.87 26.52 4.83
C LYS A 76 5.11 25.37 5.45
N SER A 77 5.52 24.96 6.66
CA SER A 77 4.98 23.81 7.37
C SER A 77 3.91 24.16 8.40
N VAL A 78 3.05 23.16 8.65
CA VAL A 78 2.16 23.09 9.82
C VAL A 78 2.27 21.69 10.41
N PHE A 79 2.09 21.58 11.71
CA PHE A 79 2.20 20.32 12.44
C PHE A 79 0.87 19.98 13.10
N LEU A 80 0.54 18.69 13.09
CA LEU A 80 -0.66 18.15 13.73
C LEU A 80 -0.28 16.91 14.53
N PRO A 81 -0.84 16.71 15.73
CA PRO A 81 -0.74 15.43 16.41
C PRO A 81 -1.55 14.36 15.65
N LEU A 82 -1.02 13.15 15.62
CA LEU A 82 -1.72 11.96 15.15
C LEU A 82 -2.30 11.25 16.36
N ASP A 83 -3.60 11.41 16.60
CA ASP A 83 -4.27 10.87 17.79
C ASP A 83 -4.05 9.36 17.98
N LEU A 84 -4.04 8.60 16.88
CA LEU A 84 -3.79 7.17 16.89
C LEU A 84 -2.29 6.84 16.80
N GLY A 85 -1.51 7.71 16.15
CA GLY A 85 -0.12 7.48 15.85
C GLY A 85 0.12 6.32 14.88
N GLY A 86 1.38 5.91 14.80
CA GLY A 86 1.83 4.83 13.94
C GLY A 86 3.29 4.48 14.20
N PHE A 87 3.84 3.68 13.33
CA PHE A 87 5.26 3.34 13.33
C PHE A 87 5.80 3.26 11.90
N GLY A 88 7.11 3.43 11.77
CA GLY A 88 7.80 3.28 10.50
C GLY A 88 8.46 1.91 10.40
N ILE A 89 8.26 1.24 9.27
CA ILE A 89 8.94 -0.02 8.95
C ILE A 89 9.05 -0.19 7.45
N SER A 90 10.24 -0.59 6.97
CA SER A 90 10.43 -0.87 5.55
C SER A 90 9.61 -2.09 5.12
N ARG A 91 9.10 -2.04 3.89
CA ARG A 91 8.46 -3.21 3.27
C ARG A 91 9.44 -4.35 3.05
N TYR A 92 10.74 -4.04 2.97
CA TYR A 92 11.80 -5.04 2.89
C TYR A 92 11.83 -5.92 4.14
N GLN A 93 11.84 -5.31 5.31
CA GLN A 93 11.87 -6.03 6.60
C GLN A 93 10.52 -6.67 6.92
N LEU A 94 9.43 -5.91 6.78
CA LEU A 94 8.11 -6.41 7.14
C LEU A 94 7.66 -7.58 6.25
N ASP A 95 7.85 -7.45 4.91
CA ASP A 95 7.48 -8.54 3.99
C ASP A 95 8.36 -9.78 4.22
N LEU A 96 9.67 -9.60 4.50
CA LEU A 96 10.58 -10.70 4.82
C LEU A 96 10.17 -11.43 6.10
N TRP A 97 9.90 -10.69 7.17
CA TRP A 97 9.43 -11.23 8.44
C TRP A 97 8.17 -12.08 8.26
N LEU A 98 7.15 -11.52 7.62
CA LEU A 98 5.89 -12.23 7.39
C LEU A 98 6.06 -13.44 6.46
N TYR A 99 6.97 -13.37 5.49
CA TYR A 99 7.31 -14.50 4.62
C TYR A 99 7.96 -15.65 5.40
N GLN A 100 8.93 -15.35 6.26
CA GLN A 100 9.60 -16.33 7.11
C GLN A 100 8.60 -17.02 8.04
N LEU A 101 7.81 -16.22 8.75
CA LEU A 101 6.77 -16.72 9.65
C LEU A 101 5.74 -17.60 8.92
N ALA A 102 5.31 -17.20 7.72
CA ALA A 102 4.37 -17.98 6.93
C ALA A 102 4.99 -19.30 6.43
N SER A 103 6.28 -19.28 6.07
CA SER A 103 7.01 -20.51 5.68
C SER A 103 7.12 -21.48 6.85
N GLU A 104 7.44 -21.00 8.05
CA GLU A 104 7.51 -21.78 9.28
C GLU A 104 6.16 -22.39 9.67
N GLN A 105 5.07 -21.70 9.38
CA GLN A 105 3.70 -22.18 9.65
C GLN A 105 3.14 -23.08 8.54
N GLY A 106 3.94 -23.42 7.53
CA GLY A 106 3.58 -24.41 6.51
C GLY A 106 2.89 -23.85 5.26
N VAL A 107 2.94 -22.54 5.03
CA VAL A 107 2.53 -21.98 3.74
C VAL A 107 3.49 -22.45 2.64
N LYS A 108 2.95 -23.04 1.58
CA LYS A 108 3.75 -23.41 0.41
C LYS A 108 3.99 -22.19 -0.49
N PHE A 109 5.23 -21.79 -0.68
CA PHE A 109 5.61 -20.68 -1.55
C PHE A 109 6.09 -21.14 -2.92
N LEU A 110 5.62 -20.47 -3.98
CA LEU A 110 6.13 -20.54 -5.33
C LEU A 110 6.67 -19.13 -5.69
N THR A 111 7.90 -18.85 -5.23
CA THR A 111 8.61 -17.59 -5.50
C THR A 111 9.30 -17.63 -6.87
N GLY A 112 9.57 -16.46 -7.48
CA GLY A 112 10.11 -16.38 -8.84
C GLY A 112 9.10 -16.83 -9.90
N THR A 113 7.84 -17.08 -9.52
CA THR A 113 6.81 -17.67 -10.36
C THR A 113 5.65 -16.68 -10.56
N THR A 114 5.16 -16.60 -11.78
CA THR A 114 4.05 -15.69 -12.13
C THR A 114 2.82 -16.49 -12.54
N VAL A 115 1.63 -16.09 -12.04
CA VAL A 115 0.37 -16.57 -12.60
C VAL A 115 0.14 -15.85 -13.93
N THR A 116 0.07 -16.60 -15.02
CA THR A 116 -0.06 -16.08 -16.39
C THR A 116 -1.49 -16.07 -16.88
N ASP A 117 -2.32 -17.00 -16.39
CA ASP A 117 -3.72 -17.15 -16.76
C ASP A 117 -4.54 -17.72 -15.61
N LEU A 118 -5.81 -17.39 -15.54
CA LEU A 118 -6.72 -17.82 -14.50
C LEU A 118 -8.16 -17.83 -15.01
N VAL A 119 -8.81 -18.99 -14.94
CA VAL A 119 -10.17 -19.21 -15.40
C VAL A 119 -10.96 -19.93 -14.33
N PHE A 120 -12.19 -19.52 -14.07
CA PHE A 120 -13.14 -20.24 -13.24
C PHE A 120 -13.95 -21.21 -14.09
N LEU A 121 -14.00 -22.45 -13.65
CA LEU A 121 -14.72 -23.55 -14.30
C LEU A 121 -16.05 -23.75 -13.57
N GLU A 122 -17.12 -23.19 -14.10
CA GLU A 122 -18.46 -23.15 -13.47
C GLU A 122 -19.01 -24.55 -13.11
N LYS A 123 -18.79 -25.55 -13.96
CA LYS A 123 -19.32 -26.92 -13.73
C LYS A 123 -18.61 -27.65 -12.61
N GLU A 124 -17.32 -27.39 -12.46
CA GLU A 124 -16.45 -28.05 -11.48
C GLU A 124 -16.35 -27.26 -10.18
N ASP A 125 -16.84 -26.02 -10.15
CA ASP A 125 -16.69 -25.04 -9.05
C ASP A 125 -15.22 -24.87 -8.62
N LEU A 126 -14.29 -24.82 -9.60
CA LEU A 126 -12.86 -24.75 -9.40
C LEU A 126 -12.22 -23.67 -10.28
N PHE A 127 -11.12 -23.14 -9.81
CA PHE A 127 -10.22 -22.33 -10.65
C PHE A 127 -9.16 -23.19 -11.31
N GLN A 128 -8.92 -22.96 -12.59
CA GLN A 128 -7.75 -23.46 -13.33
C GLN A 128 -6.76 -22.29 -13.49
N ILE A 129 -5.54 -22.49 -13.02
CA ILE A 129 -4.50 -21.47 -12.96
C ILE A 129 -3.28 -21.97 -13.73
N LYS A 130 -2.75 -21.13 -14.66
CA LYS A 130 -1.51 -21.40 -15.37
C LYS A 130 -0.37 -20.58 -14.78
N LEU A 131 0.75 -21.23 -14.54
CA LEU A 131 1.97 -20.61 -14.04
C LEU A 131 2.99 -20.36 -15.16
N SER A 132 3.98 -19.50 -14.91
CA SER A 132 5.03 -19.16 -15.88
C SER A 132 5.98 -20.32 -16.21
N ASP A 133 6.03 -21.35 -15.38
CA ASP A 133 6.77 -22.59 -15.57
C ASP A 133 5.94 -23.71 -16.23
N PHE A 134 4.81 -23.33 -16.83
CA PHE A 134 3.85 -24.20 -17.52
C PHE A 134 3.06 -25.15 -16.61
N GLN A 135 3.23 -25.10 -15.30
CA GLN A 135 2.39 -25.87 -14.38
C GLN A 135 0.95 -25.35 -14.45
N VAL A 136 -0.01 -26.28 -14.31
CA VAL A 136 -1.45 -25.99 -14.20
C VAL A 136 -1.91 -26.48 -12.84
N LEU A 137 -2.51 -25.57 -12.08
CA LEU A 137 -3.10 -25.87 -10.76
C LEU A 137 -4.61 -25.78 -10.84
N GLN A 138 -5.29 -26.62 -10.04
CA GLN A 138 -6.74 -26.54 -9.84
C GLN A 138 -7.02 -26.39 -8.34
N VAL A 139 -7.78 -25.36 -7.97
CA VAL A 139 -8.09 -25.07 -6.58
C VAL A 139 -9.51 -24.50 -6.44
N PRO A 140 -10.21 -24.76 -5.35
CA PRO A 140 -11.57 -24.24 -5.14
C PRO A 140 -11.62 -22.73 -4.83
N VAL A 141 -10.55 -22.16 -4.25
CA VAL A 141 -10.56 -20.77 -3.82
C VAL A 141 -9.26 -20.09 -4.24
N VAL A 142 -9.37 -18.91 -4.85
CA VAL A 142 -8.25 -18.04 -5.21
C VAL A 142 -8.41 -16.66 -4.60
N LEU A 143 -7.36 -16.18 -3.93
CA LEU A 143 -7.26 -14.82 -3.42
C LEU A 143 -6.35 -13.99 -4.34
N GLY A 144 -6.86 -12.89 -4.87
CA GLY A 144 -6.12 -11.98 -5.75
C GLY A 144 -5.44 -10.87 -4.94
N ALA A 145 -4.19 -11.09 -4.52
CA ALA A 145 -3.37 -10.13 -3.77
C ALA A 145 -2.24 -9.51 -4.63
N PHE A 146 -2.42 -9.46 -5.93
CA PHE A 146 -1.40 -9.08 -6.94
C PHE A 146 -1.17 -7.55 -7.06
N GLY A 147 -1.74 -6.76 -6.15
CA GLY A 147 -1.47 -5.34 -5.98
C GLY A 147 -2.20 -4.44 -6.96
N LYS A 148 -1.66 -3.21 -7.14
CA LYS A 148 -2.35 -2.13 -7.83
C LYS A 148 -2.60 -2.36 -9.32
N ARG A 149 -1.72 -3.12 -10.00
CA ARG A 149 -1.81 -3.47 -11.43
C ARG A 149 -1.01 -4.73 -11.71
N SER A 150 -1.62 -5.64 -12.44
CA SER A 150 -1.07 -6.93 -12.86
C SER A 150 -1.47 -7.24 -14.29
N LYS A 151 -0.76 -8.15 -14.97
CA LYS A 151 -1.23 -8.73 -16.24
C LYS A 151 -2.55 -9.48 -16.06
N LEU A 152 -2.83 -9.99 -14.87
CA LEU A 152 -4.13 -10.61 -14.56
C LEU A 152 -5.31 -9.63 -14.65
N ASP A 153 -5.08 -8.33 -14.41
CA ASP A 153 -6.15 -7.32 -14.61
C ASP A 153 -6.57 -7.23 -16.08
N GLN A 154 -5.66 -7.54 -17.01
CA GLN A 154 -5.98 -7.65 -18.45
C GLN A 154 -6.72 -8.94 -18.77
N VAL A 155 -6.28 -10.08 -18.22
CA VAL A 155 -6.93 -11.38 -18.36
C VAL A 155 -8.38 -11.34 -17.84
N LEU A 156 -8.59 -10.63 -16.73
CA LEU A 156 -9.89 -10.43 -16.09
C LEU A 156 -10.70 -9.29 -16.74
N GLU A 157 -10.20 -8.68 -17.82
CA GLU A 157 -10.86 -7.60 -18.55
C GLU A 157 -11.29 -6.42 -17.67
N ARG A 158 -10.50 -6.10 -16.62
CA ARG A 158 -10.85 -5.06 -15.66
C ARG A 158 -10.82 -3.67 -16.30
N PRO A 159 -11.90 -2.88 -16.23
CA PRO A 159 -12.04 -1.63 -16.99
C PRO A 159 -10.94 -0.59 -16.71
N PHE A 160 -10.41 -0.54 -15.49
CA PHE A 160 -9.36 0.42 -15.13
C PHE A 160 -8.03 0.14 -15.85
N PHE A 161 -7.81 -1.06 -16.36
CA PHE A 161 -6.54 -1.47 -16.95
C PHE A 161 -6.23 -0.69 -18.25
N THR A 162 -7.25 -0.28 -19.00
CA THR A 162 -7.09 0.50 -20.23
C THR A 162 -6.74 1.97 -20.01
N LYS A 163 -6.97 2.49 -18.79
CA LYS A 163 -6.69 3.89 -18.44
C LYS A 163 -5.22 4.06 -18.07
N ARG A 164 -4.55 4.99 -18.77
CA ARG A 164 -3.17 5.36 -18.42
C ARG A 164 -3.14 6.18 -17.12
N SER A 165 -2.16 5.90 -16.29
CA SER A 165 -1.91 6.68 -15.09
C SER A 165 -1.10 7.93 -15.40
N PRO A 166 -1.48 9.11 -14.84
CA PRO A 166 -0.67 10.31 -14.93
C PRO A 166 0.47 10.34 -13.89
N TYR A 167 0.57 9.33 -13.03
CA TYR A 167 1.47 9.35 -11.88
C TYR A 167 2.70 8.48 -12.07
N ILE A 168 3.79 8.88 -11.39
CA ILE A 168 5.00 8.11 -11.13
C ILE A 168 5.24 8.10 -9.62
N GLY A 169 5.59 6.97 -9.06
CA GLY A 169 6.06 6.84 -7.68
C GLY A 169 7.54 6.52 -7.66
N VAL A 170 8.29 7.23 -6.84
CA VAL A 170 9.74 7.06 -6.68
C VAL A 170 10.05 6.97 -5.20
N LYS A 171 10.97 6.06 -4.84
CA LYS A 171 11.34 5.82 -3.44
C LYS A 171 12.85 5.63 -3.29
N TYR A 172 13.34 6.18 -2.20
CA TYR A 172 14.69 5.97 -1.67
C TYR A 172 14.63 5.58 -0.19
N HIS A 173 15.67 4.91 0.29
CA HIS A 173 16.04 4.92 1.70
C HIS A 173 17.27 5.79 1.86
N VAL A 174 17.29 6.59 2.92
CA VAL A 174 18.36 7.55 3.19
C VAL A 174 18.75 7.53 4.66
N LEU A 175 20.01 7.90 4.94
CA LEU A 175 20.42 8.38 6.26
C LEU A 175 20.31 9.91 6.23
N ALA A 176 19.53 10.47 7.13
CA ALA A 176 19.23 11.90 7.14
C ALA A 176 19.02 12.40 8.56
N GLU A 177 19.21 13.69 8.76
CA GLU A 177 18.72 14.37 9.95
C GLU A 177 17.22 14.62 9.83
N GLY A 178 16.45 14.16 10.83
CA GLY A 178 15.01 14.28 10.86
C GLY A 178 14.44 13.87 12.21
N SER A 179 13.21 14.26 12.46
CA SER A 179 12.51 13.85 13.68
C SER A 179 11.99 12.42 13.52
N PRO A 180 12.39 11.46 14.37
CA PRO A 180 11.99 10.07 14.24
C PRO A 180 10.49 9.84 14.54
N ASN A 181 9.85 10.77 15.25
CA ASN A 181 8.43 10.68 15.61
C ASN A 181 7.51 11.41 14.61
N THR A 182 8.04 11.87 13.48
CA THR A 182 7.27 12.67 12.52
C THR A 182 7.16 11.96 11.17
N VAL A 183 5.95 11.88 10.65
CA VAL A 183 5.71 11.62 9.22
C VAL A 183 5.43 12.95 8.52
N ALA A 184 6.30 13.32 7.59
CA ALA A 184 6.17 14.56 6.83
C ALA A 184 5.59 14.31 5.44
N LEU A 185 4.80 15.28 4.97
CA LEU A 185 4.28 15.34 3.62
C LEU A 185 4.59 16.70 3.01
N HIS A 186 5.61 16.74 2.20
CA HIS A 186 6.08 17.95 1.54
C HIS A 186 5.52 18.07 0.12
N ASN A 187 4.78 19.13 -0.16
CA ASN A 187 4.20 19.36 -1.48
C ASN A 187 5.20 19.99 -2.43
N PHE A 188 5.13 19.61 -3.69
CA PHE A 188 5.81 20.25 -4.82
C PHE A 188 4.85 20.36 -6.00
N GLN A 189 5.17 21.13 -7.01
CA GLN A 189 4.31 21.31 -8.18
C GLN A 189 4.15 19.97 -8.93
N GLY A 190 2.94 19.43 -8.96
CA GLY A 190 2.62 18.16 -9.62
C GLY A 190 2.67 16.92 -8.72
N GLY A 191 2.94 17.09 -7.40
CA GLY A 191 3.00 15.95 -6.49
C GLY A 191 3.29 16.29 -5.03
N TYR A 192 3.62 15.26 -4.28
CA TYR A 192 4.03 15.36 -2.88
C TYR A 192 5.05 14.26 -2.55
N CYS A 193 5.85 14.52 -1.53
CA CYS A 193 6.87 13.62 -1.02
C CYS A 193 6.61 13.32 0.44
N GLY A 194 6.53 12.04 0.79
CA GLY A 194 6.53 11.53 2.16
C GLY A 194 7.94 11.34 2.66
N PHE A 195 8.18 11.71 3.92
CA PHE A 195 9.45 11.53 4.59
C PHE A 195 9.19 11.10 6.05
N ASN A 196 9.69 9.93 6.46
CA ASN A 196 9.52 9.40 7.81
C ASN A 196 10.63 8.42 8.15
N ALA A 197 10.92 8.31 9.44
CA ALA A 197 11.83 7.30 9.97
C ALA A 197 11.28 5.89 9.77
N ILE A 198 12.18 4.94 9.58
CA ILE A 198 11.97 3.49 9.57
C ILE A 198 13.00 2.83 10.48
N GLU A 199 13.08 1.50 10.51
CA GLU A 199 14.05 0.77 11.34
C GLU A 199 15.51 1.20 11.10
N GLU A 200 16.37 0.95 12.09
CA GLU A 200 17.83 1.15 12.03
C GLU A 200 18.25 2.61 11.77
N GLY A 201 17.44 3.59 12.21
CA GLY A 201 17.76 5.01 12.03
C GLY A 201 17.71 5.51 10.58
N LYS A 202 17.17 4.71 9.68
CA LYS A 202 16.97 5.09 8.27
C LYS A 202 15.69 5.90 8.11
N PHE A 203 15.62 6.66 7.01
CA PHE A 203 14.41 7.35 6.60
C PHE A 203 13.95 6.86 5.23
N ASN A 204 12.65 6.75 5.10
CA ASN A 204 11.99 6.52 3.81
C ASN A 204 11.68 7.87 3.17
N LEU A 205 12.15 8.08 1.96
CA LEU A 205 11.87 9.23 1.10
C LEU A 205 11.09 8.73 -0.12
N CYS A 206 9.78 8.97 -0.16
CA CYS A 206 8.91 8.40 -1.19
C CYS A 206 7.96 9.45 -1.74
N TYR A 207 7.99 9.69 -3.05
CA TYR A 207 7.14 10.69 -3.65
C TYR A 207 6.23 10.15 -4.76
N LEU A 208 5.09 10.80 -4.91
CA LEU A 208 4.18 10.68 -6.04
C LEU A 208 4.27 11.96 -6.89
N GLY A 209 4.70 11.82 -8.13
CA GLY A 209 4.85 12.93 -9.06
C GLY A 209 4.06 12.75 -10.35
N ASN A 210 4.04 13.78 -11.19
CA ASN A 210 3.40 13.74 -12.50
C ASN A 210 4.36 13.12 -13.54
N ARG A 211 3.89 12.10 -14.25
CA ARG A 211 4.65 11.41 -15.29
C ARG A 211 5.03 12.31 -16.48
N ASP A 212 4.24 13.35 -16.75
CA ASP A 212 4.55 14.27 -17.84
C ASP A 212 5.75 15.16 -17.50
N GLN A 213 5.97 15.46 -16.21
CA GLN A 213 7.18 16.15 -15.76
C GLN A 213 8.43 15.27 -15.98
N LEU A 214 8.37 13.97 -15.68
CA LEU A 214 9.47 13.07 -16.00
C LEU A 214 9.80 13.08 -17.50
N ARG A 215 8.78 13.09 -18.37
CA ARG A 215 8.98 13.18 -19.82
C ARG A 215 9.59 14.51 -20.25
N GLN A 216 9.19 15.60 -19.60
CA GLN A 216 9.72 16.94 -19.87
C GLN A 216 11.19 17.08 -19.52
N TYR A 217 11.62 16.54 -18.40
CA TYR A 217 12.98 16.68 -17.89
C TYR A 217 13.91 15.52 -18.26
N GLY A 218 13.38 14.41 -18.79
CA GLY A 218 14.14 13.29 -19.35
C GLY A 218 14.66 12.28 -18.34
N SER A 219 15.02 12.69 -17.13
CA SER A 219 15.48 11.80 -16.05
C SER A 219 14.81 12.13 -14.72
N ILE A 220 14.83 11.16 -13.79
CA ILE A 220 14.33 11.34 -12.43
C ILE A 220 15.13 12.45 -11.73
N GLU A 221 16.44 12.42 -11.80
CA GLU A 221 17.34 13.38 -11.16
C GLU A 221 17.10 14.81 -11.66
N GLU A 222 16.97 15.02 -12.96
CA GLU A 222 16.68 16.33 -13.53
C GLU A 222 15.28 16.83 -13.13
N MET A 223 14.30 15.94 -13.09
CA MET A 223 12.97 16.28 -12.61
C MET A 223 13.00 16.66 -11.12
N GLU A 224 13.72 15.92 -10.28
CA GLU A 224 13.86 16.22 -8.85
C GLU A 224 14.49 17.61 -8.64
N ARG A 225 15.58 17.91 -9.29
CA ARG A 225 16.24 19.23 -9.23
C ARG A 225 15.34 20.36 -9.74
N ALA A 226 14.67 20.15 -10.87
CA ALA A 226 13.87 21.20 -11.50
C ALA A 226 12.50 21.43 -10.82
N VAL A 227 11.96 20.43 -10.13
CA VAL A 227 10.59 20.46 -9.60
C VAL A 227 10.55 20.32 -8.09
N LEU A 228 11.13 19.25 -7.52
CA LEU A 228 11.03 18.96 -6.08
C LEU A 228 11.87 19.96 -5.26
N TRP A 229 13.05 20.34 -5.73
CA TRP A 229 13.95 21.27 -5.03
C TRP A 229 13.46 22.72 -5.00
N LYS A 230 12.35 23.03 -5.67
CA LYS A 230 11.65 24.31 -5.48
C LYS A 230 11.02 24.43 -4.10
N ASN A 231 10.71 23.32 -3.45
CA ASN A 231 10.40 23.29 -2.04
C ASN A 231 11.74 23.23 -1.25
N PRO A 232 12.08 24.25 -0.44
CA PRO A 232 13.37 24.34 0.25
C PRO A 232 13.58 23.19 1.27
N LEU A 233 12.53 22.62 1.83
CA LEU A 233 12.63 21.46 2.73
C LEU A 233 13.07 20.22 1.96
N LEU A 234 12.44 19.96 0.80
CA LEU A 234 12.84 18.85 -0.06
C LEU A 234 14.26 19.05 -0.58
N LYS A 235 14.62 20.27 -1.04
CA LYS A 235 15.97 20.57 -1.47
C LYS A 235 16.98 20.19 -0.40
N ARG A 236 16.77 20.62 0.84
CA ARG A 236 17.65 20.30 1.97
C ARG A 236 17.75 18.78 2.19
N ILE A 237 16.63 18.07 2.21
CA ILE A 237 16.62 16.60 2.38
C ILE A 237 17.45 15.93 1.28
N PHE A 238 17.27 16.32 0.01
CA PHE A 238 18.03 15.72 -1.10
C PHE A 238 19.52 16.06 -1.08
N GLU A 239 19.93 17.26 -0.64
CA GLU A 239 21.31 17.71 -0.60
C GLU A 239 22.08 17.18 0.62
N GLU A 240 21.44 17.05 1.79
CA GLU A 240 22.08 16.70 3.05
C GLU A 240 22.01 15.20 3.40
N SER A 241 21.14 14.43 2.72
CA SER A 241 20.99 13.00 3.00
C SER A 241 22.03 12.14 2.29
N THR A 242 22.40 11.02 2.93
CA THR A 242 23.14 9.93 2.30
C THR A 242 22.18 8.91 1.73
N PHE A 243 22.12 8.79 0.41
CA PHE A 243 21.27 7.80 -0.28
C PHE A 243 21.88 6.41 -0.15
N LEU A 244 21.06 5.43 0.24
CA LEU A 244 21.52 4.05 0.46
C LEU A 244 21.51 3.22 -0.82
N TRP A 245 20.95 3.75 -1.90
CA TRP A 245 20.89 3.10 -3.22
C TRP A 245 21.37 4.07 -4.31
N GLU A 246 22.08 3.54 -5.29
CA GLU A 246 22.49 4.30 -6.47
C GLU A 246 21.30 4.73 -7.34
N LYS A 247 20.26 3.87 -7.39
CA LYS A 247 19.06 4.11 -8.19
C LYS A 247 17.81 3.92 -7.32
N PRO A 248 16.80 4.78 -7.52
CA PRO A 248 15.55 4.63 -6.79
C PRO A 248 14.73 3.41 -7.22
N GLU A 249 13.86 2.95 -6.32
CA GLU A 249 12.71 2.12 -6.70
C GLU A 249 11.67 2.99 -7.40
N VAL A 250 11.22 2.55 -8.57
CA VAL A 250 10.28 3.32 -9.39
C VAL A 250 9.08 2.49 -9.77
N ILE A 251 7.91 3.09 -9.66
CA ILE A 251 6.66 2.51 -10.16
C ILE A 251 5.91 3.50 -11.03
N THR A 252 5.30 2.98 -12.07
CA THR A 252 4.36 3.69 -12.93
C THR A 252 2.98 3.05 -12.83
N GLU A 253 2.00 3.60 -13.54
CA GLU A 253 0.68 2.99 -13.66
C GLU A 253 -0.06 2.90 -12.30
N ILE A 254 -0.01 3.99 -11.52
CA ILE A 254 -0.75 4.16 -10.27
C ILE A 254 -2.14 4.68 -10.62
N ASN A 255 -3.18 3.86 -10.42
CA ASN A 255 -4.54 4.19 -10.79
C ASN A 255 -5.48 4.07 -9.59
N PHE A 256 -6.17 5.17 -9.25
CA PHE A 256 -7.12 5.26 -8.14
C PHE A 256 -8.57 4.98 -8.55
N GLU A 257 -8.80 4.44 -9.74
CA GLU A 257 -10.13 4.05 -10.19
C GLU A 257 -10.77 3.02 -9.24
N ARG A 258 -12.08 2.97 -9.28
CA ARG A 258 -12.85 2.02 -8.47
C ARG A 258 -12.60 0.60 -8.95
N LYS A 259 -12.41 -0.30 -8.00
CA LYS A 259 -12.27 -1.73 -8.20
C LYS A 259 -13.33 -2.46 -7.39
N LYS A 260 -13.54 -3.74 -7.68
CA LYS A 260 -14.45 -4.60 -6.94
C LYS A 260 -13.66 -5.53 -6.02
N PRO A 261 -14.13 -5.79 -4.79
CA PRO A 261 -13.51 -6.76 -3.89
C PRO A 261 -13.74 -8.22 -4.33
N VAL A 262 -14.74 -8.47 -5.15
CA VAL A 262 -15.01 -9.79 -5.77
C VAL A 262 -15.24 -9.59 -7.25
N GLU A 263 -14.57 -10.37 -8.08
CA GLU A 263 -14.68 -10.31 -9.54
C GLU A 263 -14.35 -11.66 -10.15
N ASN A 264 -15.27 -12.21 -10.96
CA ASN A 264 -15.13 -13.56 -11.54
C ASN A 264 -14.79 -14.62 -10.49
N HIS A 265 -15.49 -14.61 -9.35
CA HIS A 265 -15.28 -15.47 -8.18
C HIS A 265 -13.94 -15.30 -7.44
N LEU A 266 -13.04 -14.41 -7.91
CA LEU A 266 -11.82 -14.06 -7.20
C LEU A 266 -12.12 -13.11 -6.05
N LEU A 267 -11.59 -13.43 -4.87
CA LEU A 267 -11.62 -12.56 -3.69
C LEU A 267 -10.38 -11.66 -3.73
N MET A 268 -10.56 -10.39 -4.09
CA MET A 268 -9.46 -9.43 -4.25
C MET A 268 -9.05 -8.83 -2.90
N LEU A 269 -7.75 -8.71 -2.64
CA LEU A 269 -7.19 -8.19 -1.40
C LEU A 269 -6.30 -6.96 -1.63
N GLY A 270 -6.21 -6.09 -0.64
CA GLY A 270 -5.35 -4.90 -0.68
C GLY A 270 -5.59 -4.05 -1.93
N ASP A 271 -4.52 -3.59 -2.58
CA ASP A 271 -4.60 -2.73 -3.76
C ASP A 271 -5.30 -3.38 -4.97
N ALA A 272 -5.39 -4.71 -5.02
CA ALA A 272 -6.14 -5.40 -6.06
C ALA A 272 -7.65 -5.20 -5.90
N ALA A 273 -8.15 -5.04 -4.66
CA ALA A 273 -9.54 -4.70 -4.36
C ALA A 273 -9.83 -3.20 -4.43
N GLY A 274 -8.82 -2.35 -4.15
CA GLY A 274 -8.96 -0.90 -4.17
C GLY A 274 -7.70 -0.21 -3.66
N LEU A 275 -7.16 0.70 -4.46
CA LEU A 275 -5.99 1.49 -4.09
C LEU A 275 -6.42 2.79 -3.42
N ILE A 276 -6.04 2.97 -2.15
CA ILE A 276 -6.18 4.26 -1.48
C ILE A 276 -5.06 5.19 -1.94
N THR A 277 -5.33 6.49 -1.94
CA THR A 277 -4.29 7.46 -2.27
C THR A 277 -3.19 7.43 -1.21
N PRO A 278 -1.90 7.45 -1.60
CA PRO A 278 -0.77 7.35 -0.65
C PRO A 278 -0.78 8.45 0.42
N LEU A 279 -1.37 9.60 0.08
CA LEU A 279 -1.62 10.72 0.99
C LEU A 279 -2.28 10.32 2.33
N CYS A 280 -3.15 9.32 2.29
CA CYS A 280 -3.86 8.87 3.50
C CYS A 280 -2.97 8.03 4.44
N GLY A 281 -1.77 7.60 4.00
CA GLY A 281 -0.85 6.78 4.81
C GLY A 281 -1.38 5.40 5.20
N ASN A 282 -2.51 4.94 4.64
CA ASN A 282 -3.29 3.83 5.19
C ASN A 282 -3.38 2.58 4.31
N GLY A 283 -2.63 2.54 3.20
CA GLY A 283 -2.68 1.41 2.27
C GLY A 283 -2.23 0.09 2.88
N MET A 284 -1.23 0.12 3.78
CA MET A 284 -0.74 -1.08 4.47
C MET A 284 -1.77 -1.63 5.45
N ALA A 285 -2.39 -0.75 6.23
CA ALA A 285 -3.45 -1.14 7.15
C ALA A 285 -4.68 -1.73 6.43
N MET A 286 -5.13 -1.10 5.34
CA MET A 286 -6.20 -1.65 4.50
C MET A 286 -5.86 -3.03 3.91
N ALA A 287 -4.60 -3.25 3.53
CA ALA A 287 -4.16 -4.54 3.02
C ALA A 287 -4.28 -5.64 4.09
N MET A 288 -3.83 -5.37 5.32
CA MET A 288 -3.92 -6.30 6.46
C MET A 288 -5.38 -6.53 6.87
N HIS A 289 -6.19 -5.47 6.94
CA HIS A 289 -7.60 -5.57 7.28
C HIS A 289 -8.39 -6.37 6.23
N SER A 290 -8.09 -6.19 4.93
CA SER A 290 -8.72 -6.99 3.88
C SER A 290 -8.42 -8.49 4.00
N ALA A 291 -7.21 -8.83 4.49
CA ALA A 291 -6.84 -10.22 4.78
C ALA A 291 -7.65 -10.81 5.94
N LEU A 292 -7.88 -10.03 7.01
CA LEU A 292 -8.77 -10.44 8.10
C LEU A 292 -10.19 -10.67 7.60
N LEU A 293 -10.76 -9.71 6.85
CA LEU A 293 -12.13 -9.79 6.36
C LEU A 293 -12.37 -11.01 5.46
N VAL A 294 -11.42 -11.35 4.59
CA VAL A 294 -11.58 -12.54 3.73
C VAL A 294 -11.49 -13.83 4.52
N THR A 295 -10.60 -13.88 5.54
CA THR A 295 -10.49 -15.05 6.43
C THR A 295 -11.78 -15.26 7.22
N GLU A 296 -12.35 -14.19 7.78
CA GLU A 296 -13.65 -14.25 8.46
C GLU A 296 -14.77 -14.70 7.52
N ALA A 297 -14.82 -14.16 6.30
CA ALA A 297 -15.84 -14.57 5.33
C ALA A 297 -15.72 -16.05 4.94
N LEU A 298 -14.49 -16.57 4.80
CA LEU A 298 -14.25 -17.99 4.51
C LEU A 298 -14.58 -18.90 5.69
N ARG A 299 -14.42 -18.43 6.93
CA ARG A 299 -14.81 -19.16 8.13
C ARG A 299 -16.33 -19.22 8.33
N GLU A 300 -17.04 -18.14 8.02
CA GLU A 300 -18.47 -17.99 8.26
C GLU A 300 -19.35 -18.53 7.12
N GLY A 301 -18.90 -18.41 5.88
CA GLY A 301 -19.66 -18.79 4.68
C GLY A 301 -19.58 -20.29 4.41
N LYS A 302 -20.75 -20.91 4.17
CA LYS A 302 -20.88 -22.34 3.83
C LYS A 302 -20.81 -22.59 2.32
N THR A 303 -21.15 -21.60 1.54
CA THR A 303 -21.15 -21.66 0.07
C THR A 303 -20.29 -20.55 -0.50
N ARG A 304 -19.80 -20.71 -1.74
CA ARG A 304 -19.06 -19.66 -2.46
C ARG A 304 -19.82 -18.34 -2.46
N GLN A 305 -21.11 -18.38 -2.79
CA GLN A 305 -21.95 -17.19 -2.86
C GLN A 305 -22.03 -16.46 -1.50
N GLU A 306 -22.17 -17.18 -0.40
CA GLU A 306 -22.17 -16.58 0.94
C GLU A 306 -20.83 -15.92 1.26
N VAL A 307 -19.70 -16.60 0.99
CA VAL A 307 -18.36 -16.05 1.20
C VAL A 307 -18.17 -14.75 0.41
N GLU A 308 -18.51 -14.75 -0.88
CA GLU A 308 -18.38 -13.59 -1.75
C GLU A 308 -19.25 -12.41 -1.30
N GLN A 309 -20.50 -12.69 -0.90
CA GLN A 309 -21.42 -11.67 -0.41
C GLN A 309 -20.96 -11.10 0.94
N HIS A 310 -20.54 -11.94 1.89
CA HIS A 310 -20.05 -11.52 3.20
C HIS A 310 -18.80 -10.65 3.03
N TYR A 311 -17.82 -11.12 2.27
CA TYR A 311 -16.59 -10.35 1.99
C TYR A 311 -16.89 -9.03 1.32
N SER A 312 -17.65 -9.04 0.22
CA SER A 312 -17.97 -7.83 -0.53
C SER A 312 -18.71 -6.79 0.30
N ARG A 313 -19.68 -7.21 1.11
CA ARG A 313 -20.46 -6.33 1.98
C ARG A 313 -19.56 -5.66 3.03
N ARG A 314 -18.77 -6.45 3.76
CA ARG A 314 -17.87 -5.94 4.82
C ARG A 314 -16.80 -5.04 4.24
N TRP A 315 -16.16 -5.45 3.14
CA TRP A 315 -15.16 -4.66 2.46
C TRP A 315 -15.71 -3.29 2.03
N ASN A 316 -16.87 -3.26 1.39
CA ASN A 316 -17.48 -2.01 0.95
C ASN A 316 -17.89 -1.11 2.14
N SER A 317 -18.42 -1.67 3.22
CA SER A 317 -18.81 -0.89 4.41
C SER A 317 -17.61 -0.17 5.05
N LEU A 318 -16.43 -0.79 5.04
CA LEU A 318 -15.24 -0.23 5.67
C LEU A 318 -14.42 0.70 4.76
N PHE A 319 -14.33 0.38 3.47
CA PHE A 319 -13.34 1.04 2.61
C PHE A 319 -13.94 1.94 1.52
N TYR A 320 -15.20 1.75 1.14
CA TYR A 320 -15.79 2.50 0.02
C TYR A 320 -15.74 4.02 0.22
N GLN A 321 -16.13 4.49 1.41
CA GLN A 321 -16.10 5.93 1.74
C GLN A 321 -14.67 6.45 1.83
N ARG A 322 -13.74 5.72 2.48
CA ARG A 322 -12.33 6.12 2.61
C ARG A 322 -11.67 6.29 1.26
N LEU A 323 -11.89 5.36 0.34
CA LEU A 323 -11.39 5.44 -1.03
C LEU A 323 -11.99 6.64 -1.78
N GLY A 324 -13.26 6.96 -1.51
CA GLY A 324 -13.94 8.15 -2.06
C GLY A 324 -13.31 9.46 -1.57
N VAL A 325 -13.15 9.59 -0.25
CA VAL A 325 -12.51 10.74 0.39
C VAL A 325 -11.06 10.91 -0.08
N GLY A 326 -10.28 9.81 -0.10
CA GLY A 326 -8.91 9.84 -0.59
C GLY A 326 -8.80 10.39 -2.01
N ARG A 327 -9.66 9.93 -2.94
CA ARG A 327 -9.68 10.45 -4.32
C ARG A 327 -10.04 11.93 -4.40
N ALA A 328 -11.01 12.39 -3.61
CA ALA A 328 -11.41 13.80 -3.57
C ALA A 328 -10.26 14.69 -3.06
N ILE A 329 -9.55 14.24 -2.03
CA ILE A 329 -8.43 14.98 -1.45
C ILE A 329 -7.22 14.99 -2.40
N GLN A 330 -6.96 13.91 -3.14
CA GLN A 330 -5.82 13.80 -4.05
C GLN A 330 -5.74 14.96 -5.05
N GLY A 331 -6.87 15.48 -5.51
CA GLY A 331 -6.94 16.64 -6.42
C GLY A 331 -6.49 17.97 -5.82
N LEU A 332 -6.41 18.08 -4.50
CA LEU A 332 -5.96 19.30 -3.79
C LEU A 332 -4.43 19.38 -3.67
N PHE A 333 -3.75 18.23 -3.81
CA PHE A 333 -2.30 18.13 -3.63
C PHE A 333 -1.56 18.27 -4.96
N GLY A 334 -0.31 18.77 -4.86
CA GLY A 334 0.51 18.98 -6.05
C GLY A 334 0.15 20.23 -6.87
N SER A 335 -0.83 21.06 -6.43
CA SER A 335 -1.04 22.38 -6.99
C SER A 335 -0.53 23.47 -6.03
N GLY A 336 0.12 24.50 -6.54
CA GLY A 336 0.65 25.56 -5.69
C GLY A 336 -0.44 26.25 -4.86
N ARG A 337 -1.60 26.53 -5.45
CA ARG A 337 -2.75 27.13 -4.75
C ARG A 337 -3.44 26.14 -3.81
N GLY A 338 -3.64 24.90 -4.24
CA GLY A 338 -4.29 23.87 -3.43
C GLY A 338 -3.52 23.55 -2.15
N SER A 339 -2.20 23.42 -2.22
CA SER A 339 -1.36 23.16 -1.05
C SER A 339 -1.35 24.31 -0.03
N VAL A 340 -1.37 25.56 -0.50
CA VAL A 340 -1.50 26.75 0.38
C VAL A 340 -2.88 26.77 1.07
N ILE A 341 -3.95 26.48 0.33
CA ILE A 341 -5.29 26.40 0.90
C ILE A 341 -5.36 25.27 1.93
N ALA A 342 -4.84 24.09 1.60
CA ALA A 342 -4.80 22.94 2.51
C ALA A 342 -4.02 23.29 3.80
N ARG A 343 -2.81 23.89 3.68
CA ARG A 343 -2.02 24.33 4.83
C ARG A 343 -2.79 25.33 5.70
N ASN A 344 -3.40 26.36 5.10
CA ASN A 344 -4.16 27.36 5.84
C ASN A 344 -5.38 26.74 6.54
N LEU A 345 -6.06 25.81 5.88
CA LEU A 345 -7.18 25.08 6.47
C LEU A 345 -6.72 24.27 7.69
N ILE A 346 -5.60 23.56 7.56
CA ILE A 346 -4.98 22.80 8.65
C ILE A 346 -4.60 23.73 9.81
N ALA A 347 -3.97 24.87 9.52
CA ALA A 347 -3.48 25.80 10.53
C ALA A 347 -4.61 26.51 11.30
N HIS A 348 -5.68 26.91 10.62
CA HIS A 348 -6.71 27.79 11.21
C HIS A 348 -8.00 27.07 11.57
N VAL A 349 -8.22 25.84 11.06
CA VAL A 349 -9.41 25.04 11.34
C VAL A 349 -9.01 23.61 11.73
N PRO A 350 -8.37 23.42 12.90
CA PRO A 350 -7.85 22.11 13.34
C PRO A 350 -8.90 21.01 13.38
N PHE A 351 -10.16 21.36 13.62
CA PHE A 351 -11.28 20.40 13.60
C PHE A 351 -11.48 19.78 12.22
N VAL A 352 -11.37 20.55 11.14
CA VAL A 352 -11.50 20.04 9.77
C VAL A 352 -10.32 19.12 9.44
N ALA A 353 -9.10 19.50 9.82
CA ALA A 353 -7.91 18.68 9.62
C ALA A 353 -8.01 17.34 10.37
N ARG A 354 -8.40 17.36 11.65
CA ARG A 354 -8.64 16.13 12.44
C ARG A 354 -9.75 15.27 11.83
N THR A 355 -10.83 15.87 11.37
CA THR A 355 -11.93 15.15 10.72
C THR A 355 -11.48 14.50 9.42
N LEU A 356 -10.66 15.16 8.60
CA LEU A 356 -10.09 14.61 7.40
C LEU A 356 -9.15 13.43 7.72
N LEU A 357 -8.24 13.60 8.67
CA LEU A 357 -7.37 12.52 9.15
C LEU A 357 -8.18 11.32 9.66
N LYS A 358 -9.20 11.58 10.50
CA LYS A 358 -10.08 10.54 11.05
C LYS A 358 -10.88 9.78 9.97
N ASN A 359 -11.26 10.45 8.88
CA ASN A 359 -11.96 9.82 7.76
C ASN A 359 -11.02 9.08 6.77
N THR A 360 -9.71 9.32 6.87
CA THR A 360 -8.71 8.60 6.08
C THR A 360 -8.09 7.43 6.86
N HIS A 361 -7.99 7.51 8.17
CA HIS A 361 -7.56 6.43 9.06
C HIS A 361 -8.74 5.55 9.48
N GLY A 362 -8.44 4.31 9.84
CA GLY A 362 -9.42 3.36 10.34
C GLY A 362 -9.60 3.41 11.86
N GLN A 363 -10.52 2.59 12.33
CA GLN A 363 -10.59 2.23 13.74
C GLN A 363 -9.68 1.01 13.99
N PRO A 364 -9.10 0.87 15.17
CA PRO A 364 -8.41 -0.37 15.58
C PRO A 364 -9.29 -1.60 15.39
N PHE A 365 -8.72 -2.73 14.96
CA PHE A 365 -9.45 -3.97 14.66
C PHE A 365 -8.71 -5.22 15.13
#